data_75821180e446c232d38980d54a8d5c33
#
_entry.id   75821180e446c232d38980d54a8d5c33
#
_cell.length_a   1.000
_cell.length_b   1.000
_cell.length_c   1.000
_cell.angle_alpha   90.00
_cell.angle_beta   90.00
_cell.angle_gamma   90.00
#
_symmetry.space_group_name_H-M   'P 1'
#
loop_
_entity.id
_entity.type
_entity.pdbx_description
1 polymer ?
#
loop_
_entity_poly.entity_id
_entity_poly.type
_entity_poly.pdbx_seq_one_letter_code
_entity_poly.pdbx_strand_id
1 'polypeptide(L)'
;LSFQVGLNQWYDPDYWFSYKMAVTPIGSIYLGHAIVKLICAAYGKTRKCLVLDLDNTMWGGVIGDDGLEGIKIGQETPQGEAFTAFQEYCKELNERGILLAVCSKNELDNAQGGFSHPDSVLKLDNFTSFQANWDPKSGNIENIATEINIGLDSLVFIDDDPAERSLVSAQLPPVATPNVGNEVAHFAEFIEREGYFEV
;
A
#
# COMPACT_ATOMS: atom_id res chain seq x y z
N LEU A 1 3.31 -12.75 -15.00
CA LEU A 1 3.83 -13.90 -14.22
C LEU A 1 5.19 -14.37 -14.72
N SER A 2 5.33 -14.77 -16.00
CA SER A 2 6.62 -15.25 -16.54
C SER A 2 7.74 -14.21 -16.43
N PHE A 3 7.43 -12.93 -16.53
CA PHE A 3 8.37 -11.82 -16.32
C PHE A 3 8.81 -11.69 -14.86
N GLN A 4 7.90 -11.88 -13.90
CA GLN A 4 8.19 -11.79 -12.46
C GLN A 4 9.03 -12.97 -11.96
N VAL A 5 8.81 -14.15 -12.52
CA VAL A 5 9.48 -15.39 -12.12
C VAL A 5 10.78 -15.62 -12.89
N GLY A 6 10.89 -15.04 -14.08
CA GLY A 6 11.93 -15.31 -15.05
C GLY A 6 11.62 -16.52 -15.93
N LEU A 7 11.96 -16.44 -17.22
CA LEU A 7 11.58 -17.47 -18.20
C LEU A 7 12.09 -18.86 -17.84
N ASN A 8 13.32 -18.96 -17.33
CA ASN A 8 13.93 -20.26 -16.97
C ASN A 8 13.30 -20.90 -15.73
N GLN A 9 12.69 -20.10 -14.85
CA GLN A 9 11.95 -20.60 -13.69
C GLN A 9 10.47 -20.84 -14.01
N TRP A 10 9.97 -20.26 -15.09
CA TRP A 10 8.61 -20.47 -15.56
C TRP A 10 8.46 -21.73 -16.40
N TYR A 11 9.35 -21.95 -17.36
CA TYR A 11 9.34 -23.08 -18.29
C TYR A 11 10.69 -23.77 -18.32
N ASP A 12 10.70 -25.10 -18.29
CA ASP A 12 11.88 -25.94 -18.42
C ASP A 12 11.56 -27.12 -19.34
N PRO A 13 12.33 -27.31 -20.45
CA PRO A 13 12.14 -28.41 -21.37
C PRO A 13 12.17 -29.79 -20.72
N ASP A 14 12.99 -29.99 -19.68
CA ASP A 14 13.08 -31.28 -18.99
C ASP A 14 11.78 -31.65 -18.30
N TYR A 15 11.10 -30.68 -17.65
CA TYR A 15 9.77 -30.91 -17.09
C TYR A 15 8.71 -31.15 -18.18
N TRP A 16 8.81 -30.42 -19.32
CA TRP A 16 7.89 -30.66 -20.42
C TRP A 16 8.04 -32.04 -21.04
N PHE A 17 9.27 -32.44 -21.39
CA PHE A 17 9.48 -33.73 -22.05
C PHE A 17 9.27 -34.91 -21.13
N SER A 18 9.69 -34.82 -19.86
CA SER A 18 9.54 -35.93 -18.88
C SER A 18 8.14 -36.05 -18.33
N TYR A 19 7.46 -34.95 -18.02
CA TYR A 19 6.21 -34.95 -17.24
C TYR A 19 5.05 -34.22 -17.95
N LYS A 20 5.27 -33.63 -19.13
CA LYS A 20 4.29 -32.81 -19.84
C LYS A 20 3.81 -31.61 -19.01
N MET A 21 4.66 -31.07 -18.16
CA MET A 21 4.38 -29.87 -17.38
C MET A 21 4.73 -28.64 -18.19
N ALA A 22 3.72 -27.82 -18.53
CA ALA A 22 3.90 -26.57 -19.26
C ALA A 22 4.48 -25.44 -18.39
N VAL A 23 4.44 -25.62 -17.08
CA VAL A 23 4.96 -24.69 -16.07
C VAL A 23 5.77 -25.51 -15.07
N THR A 24 6.92 -24.98 -14.65
CA THR A 24 7.75 -25.65 -13.62
C THR A 24 7.01 -25.71 -12.28
N PRO A 25 7.43 -26.55 -11.32
CA PRO A 25 6.87 -26.55 -9.96
C PRO A 25 6.91 -25.17 -9.30
N ILE A 26 8.00 -24.40 -9.49
CA ILE A 26 8.11 -23.02 -8.98
C ILE A 26 7.09 -22.11 -9.68
N GLY A 27 7.04 -22.12 -11.01
CA GLY A 27 6.06 -21.36 -11.78
C GLY A 27 4.60 -21.68 -11.41
N SER A 28 4.33 -22.97 -11.06
CA SER A 28 3.00 -23.41 -10.61
C SER A 28 2.55 -22.77 -9.31
N ILE A 29 3.47 -22.46 -8.40
CA ILE A 29 3.16 -21.74 -7.15
C ILE A 29 2.67 -20.32 -7.49
N TYR A 30 3.39 -19.60 -8.33
CA TYR A 30 3.00 -18.26 -8.77
C TYR A 30 1.68 -18.25 -9.55
N LEU A 31 1.49 -19.24 -10.42
CA LEU A 31 0.22 -19.41 -11.14
C LEU A 31 -0.94 -19.67 -10.19
N GLY A 32 -0.76 -20.57 -9.22
CA GLY A 32 -1.76 -20.86 -8.20
C GLY A 32 -2.12 -19.61 -7.39
N HIS A 33 -1.12 -18.84 -6.97
CA HIS A 33 -1.33 -17.58 -6.25
C HIS A 33 -2.13 -16.57 -7.07
N ALA A 34 -1.79 -16.39 -8.36
CA ALA A 34 -2.54 -15.50 -9.26
C ALA A 34 -4.00 -15.95 -9.45
N ILE A 35 -4.24 -17.26 -9.59
CA ILE A 35 -5.60 -17.82 -9.70
C ILE A 35 -6.40 -17.55 -8.42
N VAL A 36 -5.79 -17.75 -7.24
CA VAL A 36 -6.45 -17.47 -5.95
C VAL A 36 -6.85 -16.00 -5.84
N LYS A 37 -5.99 -15.06 -6.24
CA LYS A 37 -6.32 -13.62 -6.27
C LYS A 37 -7.56 -13.35 -7.11
N LEU A 38 -7.62 -13.88 -8.34
CA LEU A 38 -8.78 -13.72 -9.22
C LEU A 38 -10.06 -14.35 -8.62
N ILE A 39 -9.94 -15.50 -7.96
CA ILE A 39 -11.07 -16.10 -7.25
C ILE A 39 -11.53 -15.21 -6.11
N CYS A 40 -10.61 -14.68 -5.28
CA CYS A 40 -10.95 -13.75 -4.21
C CYS A 40 -11.67 -12.50 -4.74
N ALA A 41 -11.20 -11.93 -5.86
CA ALA A 41 -11.86 -10.81 -6.52
C ALA A 41 -13.29 -11.18 -6.95
N ALA A 42 -13.46 -12.31 -7.63
CA ALA A 42 -14.77 -12.78 -8.10
C ALA A 42 -15.78 -13.02 -6.95
N TYR A 43 -15.31 -13.36 -5.76
CA TYR A 43 -16.14 -13.53 -4.56
C TYR A 43 -16.22 -12.30 -3.66
N GLY A 44 -15.72 -11.15 -4.10
CA GLY A 44 -15.74 -9.89 -3.34
C GLY A 44 -14.93 -9.93 -2.05
N LYS A 45 -13.90 -10.76 -2.00
CA LYS A 45 -12.99 -10.91 -0.84
C LYS A 45 -11.74 -10.05 -0.97
N THR A 46 -11.80 -8.99 -1.75
CA THR A 46 -10.73 -7.99 -1.88
C THR A 46 -10.89 -6.90 -0.84
N ARG A 47 -9.79 -6.23 -0.53
CA ARG A 47 -9.80 -5.06 0.35
C ARG A 47 -10.38 -3.87 -0.38
N LYS A 48 -10.89 -2.89 0.37
CA LYS A 48 -11.64 -1.75 -0.19
C LYS A 48 -11.02 -0.40 0.13
N CYS A 49 -10.16 -0.34 1.13
CA CYS A 49 -9.56 0.92 1.57
C CYS A 49 -8.09 0.72 1.90
N LEU A 50 -7.28 1.65 1.42
CA LEU A 50 -5.87 1.80 1.75
C LEU A 50 -5.74 2.93 2.76
N VAL A 51 -5.30 2.59 3.98
CA VAL A 51 -5.04 3.53 5.09
C VAL A 51 -3.54 3.80 5.10
N LEU A 52 -3.16 5.07 5.01
CA LEU A 52 -1.79 5.52 4.79
C LEU A 52 -1.30 6.35 5.98
N ASP A 53 -0.11 6.04 6.48
CA ASP A 53 0.67 7.02 7.22
C ASP A 53 1.19 8.11 6.29
N LEU A 54 1.81 9.16 6.82
CA LEU A 54 2.27 10.31 6.04
C LEU A 54 3.79 10.43 6.00
N ASP A 55 4.42 10.72 7.14
CA ASP A 55 5.86 10.96 7.23
C ASP A 55 6.63 9.70 6.85
N ASN A 56 7.62 9.83 5.97
CA ASN A 56 8.37 8.71 5.36
C ASN A 56 7.52 7.64 4.65
N THR A 57 6.23 7.87 4.47
CA THR A 57 5.31 7.02 3.70
C THR A 57 4.79 7.73 2.46
N MET A 58 4.26 8.95 2.58
CA MET A 58 3.76 9.76 1.46
C MET A 58 4.75 10.82 0.97
N TRP A 59 5.69 11.19 1.79
CA TRP A 59 6.84 12.06 1.52
C TRP A 59 8.00 11.68 2.43
N GLY A 60 9.22 12.02 2.06
CA GLY A 60 10.39 11.80 2.91
C GLY A 60 10.56 12.93 3.91
N GLY A 61 10.90 12.56 5.15
CA GLY A 61 11.02 13.50 6.26
C GLY A 61 9.77 13.57 7.13
N VAL A 62 9.84 14.43 8.14
CA VAL A 62 8.78 14.68 9.13
C VAL A 62 8.26 16.08 8.93
N ILE A 63 7.04 16.24 8.44
CA ILE A 63 6.51 17.55 8.04
C ILE A 63 6.43 18.53 9.20
N GLY A 64 6.21 18.05 10.42
CA GLY A 64 6.18 18.89 11.62
C GLY A 64 7.52 19.54 11.94
N ASP A 65 8.63 18.90 11.58
CA ASP A 65 10.01 19.35 11.84
C ASP A 65 10.62 20.04 10.61
N ASP A 66 10.44 19.45 9.43
CA ASP A 66 11.07 19.86 8.17
C ASP A 66 10.29 20.99 7.46
N GLY A 67 9.01 21.11 7.77
CA GLY A 67 8.10 22.03 7.07
C GLY A 67 7.80 21.60 5.63
N LEU A 68 6.93 22.35 4.97
CA LEU A 68 6.48 22.04 3.60
C LEU A 68 7.62 22.02 2.57
N GLU A 69 8.58 22.91 2.69
CA GLU A 69 9.73 23.00 1.76
C GLU A 69 10.84 22.00 2.07
N GLY A 70 10.82 21.39 3.26
CA GLY A 70 11.85 20.43 3.70
C GLY A 70 11.48 18.97 3.42
N ILE A 71 10.20 18.68 3.21
CA ILE A 71 9.79 17.29 2.85
C ILE A 71 10.29 16.93 1.44
N LYS A 72 10.60 15.64 1.25
CA LYS A 72 11.15 15.15 -0.02
C LYS A 72 10.04 14.54 -0.86
N ILE A 73 9.68 15.22 -1.91
CA ILE A 73 8.72 14.81 -2.93
C ILE A 73 9.08 15.53 -4.23
N GLY A 74 8.68 15.01 -5.39
CA GLY A 74 8.97 15.62 -6.69
C GLY A 74 10.22 15.04 -7.35
N GLN A 75 10.71 15.72 -8.38
CA GLN A 75 11.75 15.24 -9.31
C GLN A 75 13.18 15.64 -8.91
N GLU A 76 13.37 16.36 -7.82
CA GLU A 76 14.67 16.93 -7.47
C GLU A 76 15.66 15.90 -6.93
N THR A 77 15.15 14.81 -6.35
CA THR A 77 15.97 13.73 -5.77
C THR A 77 15.40 12.36 -6.09
N PRO A 78 16.23 11.31 -6.20
CA PRO A 78 15.72 9.94 -6.39
C PRO A 78 14.75 9.49 -5.31
N GLN A 79 14.92 9.96 -4.07
CA GLN A 79 13.99 9.69 -2.98
C GLN A 79 12.65 10.41 -3.20
N GLY A 80 12.68 11.69 -3.61
CA GLY A 80 11.46 12.44 -3.93
C GLY A 80 10.68 11.80 -5.08
N GLU A 81 11.38 11.37 -6.15
CA GLU A 81 10.77 10.65 -7.26
C GLU A 81 10.07 9.36 -6.80
N ALA A 82 10.68 8.62 -5.86
CA ALA A 82 10.09 7.39 -5.34
C ALA A 82 8.80 7.64 -4.54
N PHE A 83 8.75 8.71 -3.73
CA PHE A 83 7.53 9.11 -3.04
C PHE A 83 6.45 9.60 -4.02
N THR A 84 6.83 10.35 -5.04
CA THR A 84 5.91 10.77 -6.11
C THR A 84 5.31 9.57 -6.82
N ALA A 85 6.13 8.59 -7.22
CA ALA A 85 5.67 7.35 -7.85
C ALA A 85 4.73 6.54 -6.93
N PHE A 86 4.98 6.52 -5.64
CA PHE A 86 4.07 5.87 -4.70
C PHE A 86 2.73 6.62 -4.56
N GLN A 87 2.74 7.95 -4.58
CA GLN A 87 1.49 8.73 -4.63
C GLN A 87 0.73 8.49 -5.94
N GLU A 88 1.42 8.38 -7.08
CA GLU A 88 0.80 8.02 -8.38
C GLU A 88 0.13 6.65 -8.29
N TYR A 89 0.80 5.65 -7.74
CA TYR A 89 0.21 4.34 -7.50
C TYR A 89 -1.04 4.40 -6.61
N CYS A 90 -1.00 5.14 -5.50
CA CYS A 90 -2.19 5.32 -4.64
C CYS A 90 -3.33 6.01 -5.39
N LYS A 91 -3.02 6.99 -6.25
CA LYS A 91 -4.01 7.66 -7.09
C LYS A 91 -4.64 6.70 -8.10
N GLU A 92 -3.86 5.85 -8.76
CA GLU A 92 -4.37 4.82 -9.67
C GLU A 92 -5.31 3.84 -8.94
N LEU A 93 -4.98 3.43 -7.71
CA LEU A 93 -5.89 2.64 -6.89
C LEU A 93 -7.21 3.38 -6.61
N ASN A 94 -7.12 4.67 -6.28
CA ASN A 94 -8.30 5.50 -6.02
C ASN A 94 -9.19 5.64 -7.26
N GLU A 95 -8.61 5.83 -8.44
CA GLU A 95 -9.32 5.88 -9.72
C GLU A 95 -9.98 4.53 -10.08
N ARG A 96 -9.45 3.42 -9.59
CA ARG A 96 -10.05 2.08 -9.69
C ARG A 96 -11.15 1.83 -8.66
N GLY A 97 -11.45 2.80 -7.78
CA GLY A 97 -12.51 2.72 -6.77
C GLY A 97 -12.05 2.25 -5.38
N ILE A 98 -10.75 2.13 -5.14
CA ILE A 98 -10.20 1.87 -3.80
C ILE A 98 -10.22 3.17 -3.01
N LEU A 99 -10.83 3.14 -1.82
CA LEU A 99 -10.85 4.30 -0.94
C LEU A 99 -9.46 4.55 -0.35
N LEU A 100 -9.11 5.83 -0.21
CA LEU A 100 -7.91 6.24 0.51
C LEU A 100 -8.29 6.89 1.82
N ALA A 101 -7.54 6.59 2.88
CA ALA A 101 -7.66 7.25 4.17
C ALA A 101 -6.29 7.53 4.77
N VAL A 102 -6.20 8.54 5.61
CA VAL A 102 -4.98 8.90 6.34
C VAL A 102 -5.10 8.49 7.80
N CYS A 103 -4.04 7.89 8.34
CA CYS A 103 -3.88 7.62 9.77
C CYS A 103 -2.43 7.95 10.18
N SER A 104 -2.20 9.16 10.68
CA SER A 104 -0.86 9.65 10.99
C SER A 104 -0.77 10.27 12.38
N LYS A 105 0.38 10.14 13.03
CA LYS A 105 0.73 10.85 14.27
C LYS A 105 1.32 12.21 13.92
N ASN A 106 0.45 13.17 13.68
CA ASN A 106 0.81 14.52 13.24
C ASN A 106 -0.22 15.54 13.73
N GLU A 107 0.16 16.81 13.78
CA GLU A 107 -0.82 17.89 13.89
C GLU A 107 -1.62 17.98 12.58
N LEU A 108 -2.94 18.14 12.70
CA LEU A 108 -3.85 18.09 11.55
C LEU A 108 -3.48 19.10 10.45
N ASP A 109 -3.16 20.34 10.84
CA ASP A 109 -2.83 21.41 9.90
C ASP A 109 -1.54 21.10 9.12
N ASN A 110 -0.53 20.53 9.79
CA ASN A 110 0.72 20.11 9.16
C ASN A 110 0.48 18.95 8.19
N ALA A 111 -0.25 17.93 8.63
CA ALA A 111 -0.59 16.76 7.84
C ALA A 111 -1.33 17.14 6.55
N GLN A 112 -2.33 18.00 6.66
CA GLN A 112 -3.07 18.50 5.50
C GLN A 112 -2.22 19.42 4.63
N GLY A 113 -1.36 20.21 5.26
CA GLY A 113 -0.44 21.14 4.59
C GLY A 113 0.49 20.43 3.61
N GLY A 114 0.94 19.20 3.90
CA GLY A 114 1.80 18.40 3.02
C GLY A 114 1.23 18.19 1.62
N PHE A 115 -0.09 18.05 1.51
CA PHE A 115 -0.77 17.88 0.23
C PHE A 115 -0.91 19.20 -0.57
N SER A 116 -0.49 20.33 0.00
CA SER A 116 -0.37 21.62 -0.69
C SER A 116 0.95 21.75 -1.44
N HIS A 117 1.91 20.85 -1.23
CA HIS A 117 3.17 20.87 -1.95
C HIS A 117 2.93 20.83 -3.47
N PRO A 118 3.65 21.66 -4.30
CA PRO A 118 3.43 21.71 -5.75
C PRO A 118 3.54 20.34 -6.43
N ASP A 119 4.49 19.51 -5.98
CA ASP A 119 4.76 18.18 -6.54
C ASP A 119 3.90 17.06 -5.92
N SER A 120 3.02 17.38 -4.96
CA SER A 120 2.11 16.39 -4.43
C SER A 120 1.08 15.97 -5.48
N VAL A 121 1.07 14.67 -5.80
CA VAL A 121 0.15 14.06 -6.77
C VAL A 121 -1.24 13.91 -6.17
N LEU A 122 -1.32 13.44 -4.92
CA LEU A 122 -2.55 13.36 -4.17
C LEU A 122 -2.92 14.72 -3.58
N LYS A 123 -4.22 14.96 -3.47
CA LYS A 123 -4.81 16.15 -2.85
C LYS A 123 -5.78 15.69 -1.76
N LEU A 124 -6.17 16.60 -0.88
CA LEU A 124 -7.07 16.28 0.25
C LEU A 124 -8.36 15.61 -0.19
N ASP A 125 -8.90 16.01 -1.35
CA ASP A 125 -10.14 15.46 -1.91
C ASP A 125 -10.03 13.97 -2.34
N ASN A 126 -8.82 13.42 -2.43
CA ASN A 126 -8.63 12.00 -2.70
C ASN A 126 -8.90 11.12 -1.47
N PHE A 127 -8.91 11.71 -0.26
CA PHE A 127 -9.06 10.96 0.98
C PHE A 127 -10.51 10.99 1.48
N THR A 128 -11.07 9.81 1.72
CA THR A 128 -12.43 9.65 2.25
C THR A 128 -12.50 9.90 3.77
N SER A 129 -11.39 9.63 4.49
CA SER A 129 -11.24 9.87 5.92
C SER A 129 -9.82 10.35 6.21
N PHE A 130 -9.67 11.25 7.19
CA PHE A 130 -8.39 11.87 7.50
C PHE A 130 -8.20 11.99 9.02
N GLN A 131 -7.46 11.04 9.62
CA GLN A 131 -7.16 11.00 11.04
C GLN A 131 -5.67 11.36 11.27
N ALA A 132 -5.42 12.60 11.66
CA ALA A 132 -4.09 13.09 12.04
C ALA A 132 -4.16 13.66 13.47
N ASN A 133 -3.61 12.92 14.41
CA ASN A 133 -3.57 13.25 15.83
C ASN A 133 -2.54 12.35 16.54
N TRP A 134 -2.34 12.54 17.84
CA TRP A 134 -1.37 11.79 18.65
C TRP A 134 -1.96 10.57 19.37
N ASP A 135 -3.21 10.21 19.07
CA ASP A 135 -3.84 9.01 19.61
C ASP A 135 -3.24 7.73 18.97
N PRO A 136 -3.42 6.57 19.60
CA PRO A 136 -2.99 5.30 19.02
C PRO A 136 -3.59 5.07 17.64
N LYS A 137 -2.74 4.68 16.65
CA LYS A 137 -3.18 4.44 15.27
C LYS A 137 -4.29 3.39 15.17
N SER A 138 -4.29 2.39 16.04
CA SER A 138 -5.38 1.39 16.10
C SER A 138 -6.76 2.01 16.35
N GLY A 139 -6.88 2.93 17.31
CA GLY A 139 -8.13 3.65 17.58
C GLY A 139 -8.56 4.52 16.40
N ASN A 140 -7.60 5.21 15.76
CA ASN A 140 -7.86 6.00 14.57
C ASN A 140 -8.32 5.14 13.37
N ILE A 141 -7.76 3.94 13.19
CA ILE A 141 -8.17 2.99 12.15
C ILE A 141 -9.60 2.48 12.42
N GLU A 142 -9.98 2.22 13.68
CA GLU A 142 -11.38 1.88 14.05
C GLU A 142 -12.33 3.05 13.74
N ASN A 143 -11.92 4.29 14.02
CA ASN A 143 -12.69 5.49 13.67
C ASN A 143 -12.87 5.62 12.15
N ILE A 144 -11.80 5.43 11.36
CA ILE A 144 -11.85 5.40 9.90
C ILE A 144 -12.87 4.36 9.41
N ALA A 145 -12.76 3.11 9.89
CA ALA A 145 -13.68 2.04 9.51
C ALA A 145 -15.14 2.40 9.79
N THR A 146 -15.39 3.03 10.94
CA THR A 146 -16.73 3.47 11.36
C THR A 146 -17.23 4.62 10.49
N GLU A 147 -16.40 5.63 10.22
CA GLU A 147 -16.73 6.81 9.42
C GLU A 147 -17.13 6.42 7.99
N ILE A 148 -16.35 5.55 7.35
CA ILE A 148 -16.61 5.10 5.98
C ILE A 148 -17.54 3.87 5.91
N ASN A 149 -17.98 3.37 7.07
CA ASN A 149 -18.95 2.27 7.22
C ASN A 149 -18.51 0.97 6.50
N ILE A 150 -17.28 0.54 6.73
CA ILE A 150 -16.75 -0.75 6.22
C ILE A 150 -16.12 -1.55 7.36
N GLY A 151 -16.00 -2.88 7.17
CA GLY A 151 -15.36 -3.75 8.14
C GLY A 151 -13.84 -3.55 8.21
N LEU A 152 -13.23 -3.80 9.35
CA LEU A 152 -11.78 -3.79 9.53
C LEU A 152 -11.05 -4.75 8.58
N ASP A 153 -11.72 -5.85 8.20
CA ASP A 153 -11.23 -6.81 7.22
C ASP A 153 -11.22 -6.28 5.77
N SER A 154 -11.72 -5.08 5.55
CA SER A 154 -11.65 -4.38 4.26
C SER A 154 -10.49 -3.38 4.17
N LEU A 155 -9.73 -3.20 5.26
CA LEU A 155 -8.65 -2.23 5.35
C LEU A 155 -7.27 -2.86 5.09
N VAL A 156 -6.39 -2.08 4.47
CA VAL A 156 -4.94 -2.32 4.40
C VAL A 156 -4.26 -1.08 4.99
N PHE A 157 -3.41 -1.25 5.98
CA PHE A 157 -2.67 -0.17 6.61
C PHE A 157 -1.20 -0.21 6.21
N ILE A 158 -0.70 0.91 5.70
CA ILE A 158 0.68 1.12 5.26
C ILE A 158 1.34 2.17 6.14
N ASP A 159 2.51 1.83 6.63
CA ASP A 159 3.33 2.64 7.53
C ASP A 159 4.80 2.21 7.36
N ASP A 160 5.74 3.13 7.33
CA ASP A 160 7.16 2.82 7.24
C ASP A 160 7.71 2.25 8.58
N ASP A 161 7.11 2.66 9.73
CA ASP A 161 7.53 2.19 11.05
C ASP A 161 7.05 0.76 11.35
N PRO A 162 7.98 -0.22 11.48
CA PRO A 162 7.62 -1.59 11.82
C PRO A 162 6.98 -1.73 13.21
N ALA A 163 7.23 -0.81 14.14
CA ALA A 163 6.62 -0.84 15.47
C ALA A 163 5.13 -0.49 15.39
N GLU A 164 4.76 0.54 14.63
CA GLU A 164 3.36 0.92 14.41
C GLU A 164 2.60 -0.20 13.66
N ARG A 165 3.19 -0.77 12.60
CA ARG A 165 2.60 -1.93 11.90
C ARG A 165 2.35 -3.11 12.85
N SER A 166 3.32 -3.42 13.72
CA SER A 166 3.21 -4.52 14.68
C SER A 166 2.13 -4.27 15.72
N LEU A 167 2.02 -3.04 16.22
CA LEU A 167 0.97 -2.64 17.16
C LEU A 167 -0.42 -2.77 16.54
N VAL A 168 -0.62 -2.23 15.33
CA VAL A 168 -1.90 -2.34 14.61
C VAL A 168 -2.24 -3.80 14.33
N SER A 169 -1.29 -4.60 13.84
CA SER A 169 -1.50 -6.03 13.58
C SER A 169 -1.90 -6.81 14.83
N ALA A 170 -1.31 -6.49 15.99
CA ALA A 170 -1.63 -7.14 17.25
C ALA A 170 -3.00 -6.74 17.81
N GLN A 171 -3.37 -5.46 17.67
CA GLN A 171 -4.61 -4.91 18.24
C GLN A 171 -5.81 -5.07 17.29
N LEU A 172 -5.58 -5.02 15.99
CA LEU A 172 -6.59 -5.14 14.94
C LEU A 172 -6.25 -6.25 13.95
N PRO A 173 -6.29 -7.54 14.34
CA PRO A 173 -5.90 -8.66 13.46
C PRO A 173 -6.65 -8.74 12.12
N PRO A 174 -7.88 -8.24 11.93
CA PRO A 174 -8.54 -8.22 10.63
C PRO A 174 -7.94 -7.24 9.62
N VAL A 175 -7.26 -6.18 10.09
CA VAL A 175 -6.59 -5.19 9.23
C VAL A 175 -5.33 -5.82 8.64
N ALA A 176 -5.18 -5.76 7.32
CA ALA A 176 -3.94 -6.19 6.67
C ALA A 176 -2.85 -5.14 6.91
N THR A 177 -1.70 -5.58 7.44
CA THR A 177 -0.54 -4.72 7.71
C THR A 177 0.69 -5.32 7.02
N PRO A 178 0.82 -5.16 5.68
CA PRO A 178 1.94 -5.74 4.95
C PRO A 178 3.28 -5.15 5.40
N ASN A 179 4.31 -5.99 5.35
CA ASN A 179 5.66 -5.50 5.54
C ASN A 179 6.16 -4.86 4.24
N VAL A 180 6.09 -3.55 4.16
CA VAL A 180 6.54 -2.78 2.99
C VAL A 180 8.05 -2.45 3.02
N GLY A 181 8.76 -2.84 4.08
CA GLY A 181 10.18 -2.48 4.24
C GLY A 181 10.36 -0.99 4.57
N ASN A 182 11.54 -0.45 4.25
CA ASN A 182 11.92 0.93 4.53
C ASN A 182 12.19 1.74 3.24
N GLU A 183 12.11 1.08 2.08
CA GLU A 183 12.42 1.69 0.79
C GLU A 183 11.10 1.93 0.03
N VAL A 184 10.65 3.18 -0.01
CA VAL A 184 9.37 3.56 -0.64
C VAL A 184 9.27 3.12 -2.10
N ALA A 185 10.40 3.06 -2.81
CA ALA A 185 10.46 2.57 -4.20
C ALA A 185 9.86 1.16 -4.39
N HIS A 186 9.75 0.37 -3.32
CA HIS A 186 9.20 -1.00 -3.35
C HIS A 186 7.80 -1.12 -2.74
N PHE A 187 7.24 -0.07 -2.14
CA PHE A 187 5.95 -0.14 -1.45
C PHE A 187 4.84 -0.64 -2.35
N ALA A 188 4.72 -0.09 -3.56
CA ALA A 188 3.73 -0.52 -4.54
C ALA A 188 3.89 -2.00 -4.91
N GLU A 189 5.14 -2.47 -5.14
CA GLU A 189 5.42 -3.87 -5.45
C GLU A 189 4.99 -4.80 -4.32
N PHE A 190 5.26 -4.45 -3.06
CA PHE A 190 4.85 -5.26 -1.90
C PHE A 190 3.34 -5.34 -1.76
N ILE A 191 2.62 -4.23 -1.98
CA ILE A 191 1.16 -4.18 -1.92
C ILE A 191 0.56 -5.04 -3.05
N GLU A 192 1.04 -4.89 -4.28
CA GLU A 192 0.58 -5.66 -5.45
C GLU A 192 0.85 -7.16 -5.30
N ARG A 193 1.99 -7.54 -4.73
CA ARG A 193 2.33 -8.94 -4.52
C ARG A 193 1.31 -9.66 -3.64
N GLU A 194 0.79 -8.98 -2.63
CA GLU A 194 -0.20 -9.55 -1.72
C GLU A 194 -1.61 -9.64 -2.36
N GLY A 195 -1.90 -8.84 -3.41
CA GLY A 195 -3.14 -8.89 -4.17
C GLY A 195 -4.37 -8.41 -3.40
N TYR A 196 -4.21 -7.41 -2.56
CA TYR A 196 -5.31 -6.87 -1.74
C TYR A 196 -6.41 -6.23 -2.58
N PHE A 197 -6.07 -5.62 -3.70
CA PHE A 197 -6.91 -4.72 -4.48
C PHE A 197 -7.20 -5.21 -5.90
N GLU A 198 -7.19 -6.52 -6.10
CA GLU A 198 -7.61 -7.13 -7.36
C GLU A 198 -9.11 -6.88 -7.60
N VAL A 199 -9.47 -6.24 -8.72
CA VAL A 199 -10.84 -5.89 -9.13
C VAL A 199 -11.09 -6.29 -10.58
#